data_4f9a52da5179798afb171f80e595d81d
#
_entry.id   4f9a52da5179798afb171f80e595d81d
#
_cell.length_a   1.000
_cell.length_b   1.000
_cell.length_c   1.000
_cell.angle_alpha   90.00
_cell.angle_beta   90.00
_cell.angle_gamma   90.00
#
_symmetry.space_group_name_H-M   'P 1'
#
loop_
_entity.id
_entity.type
_entity.pdbx_description
1 polymer ?
#
loop_
_entity_poly.entity_id
_entity_poly.type
_entity_poly.pdbx_seq_one_letter_code
_entity_poly.pdbx_strand_id
1 'polypeptide(L)'
;EMKDLVNKTGEYIAKLLDVEGATVVSCASAGIAQSVAAVLVKDSDWLLENLHVTPIENNEIVLPKGHNVNFGAPVGTMVALGGGKLVEAGYANECSADQLAAAITPRTAAILYIKSHHCVQKSMLSVEQAAVVARKHDLPLIVDAAAEEDLHTYYRSGADLVIYSGAKAIEGPTSGLVIGKTQYVEWVKRQTAGIGRAMKVGKEGILGLTCAIEHYLTATKESGAE
;
A
#
# COMPACT_ATOMS: atom_id res chain seq x y z
N GLU A 1 1.36 24.29 8.66
CA GLU A 1 1.54 23.58 9.95
C GLU A 1 1.39 22.06 9.82
N MET A 2 0.14 21.53 9.78
CA MET A 2 -0.05 20.07 9.68
C MET A 2 0.37 19.52 8.32
N LYS A 3 0.06 20.23 7.25
CA LYS A 3 0.51 19.89 5.89
C LYS A 3 2.03 19.92 5.78
N ASP A 4 2.68 20.89 6.39
CA ASP A 4 4.14 20.98 6.40
C ASP A 4 4.78 19.81 7.16
N LEU A 5 4.19 19.42 8.30
CA LEU A 5 4.65 18.26 9.06
C LEU A 5 4.57 16.99 8.20
N VAL A 6 3.42 16.73 7.57
CA VAL A 6 3.22 15.56 6.70
C VAL A 6 4.21 15.56 5.55
N ASN A 7 4.42 16.68 4.87
CA ASN A 7 5.32 16.76 3.74
C ASN A 7 6.79 16.59 4.15
N LYS A 8 7.25 17.34 5.15
CA LYS A 8 8.66 17.29 5.59
C LYS A 8 9.04 15.93 6.18
N THR A 9 8.16 15.29 6.95
CA THR A 9 8.40 13.93 7.47
C THR A 9 8.37 12.91 6.35
N GLY A 10 7.47 13.04 5.38
CA GLY A 10 7.43 12.19 4.19
C GLY A 10 8.70 12.29 3.35
N GLU A 11 9.17 13.50 3.07
CA GLU A 11 10.43 13.73 2.35
C GLU A 11 11.63 13.15 3.11
N TYR A 12 11.66 13.32 4.42
CA TYR A 12 12.71 12.79 5.27
C TYR A 12 12.74 11.26 5.27
N ILE A 13 11.59 10.60 5.45
CA ILE A 13 11.48 9.14 5.41
C ILE A 13 11.84 8.62 4.01
N ALA A 14 11.38 9.26 2.95
CA ALA A 14 11.71 8.88 1.58
C ALA A 14 13.24 8.91 1.34
N LYS A 15 13.91 9.92 1.86
CA LYS A 15 15.38 10.02 1.81
C LYS A 15 16.07 8.92 2.62
N LEU A 16 15.58 8.59 3.82
CA LEU A 16 16.14 7.53 4.65
C LEU A 16 16.04 6.16 3.96
N LEU A 17 14.95 5.91 3.23
CA LEU A 17 14.65 4.63 2.60
C LEU A 17 15.09 4.56 1.13
N ASP A 18 15.66 5.63 0.58
CA ASP A 18 16.04 5.73 -0.82
C ASP A 18 14.87 5.37 -1.77
N VAL A 19 13.73 6.03 -1.54
CA VAL A 19 12.51 5.91 -2.34
C VAL A 19 12.03 7.29 -2.79
N GLU A 20 11.18 7.34 -3.82
CA GLU A 20 10.73 8.62 -4.37
C GLU A 20 9.79 9.38 -3.44
N GLY A 21 8.90 8.68 -2.72
CA GLY A 21 7.93 9.30 -1.84
C GLY A 21 7.60 8.43 -0.65
N ALA A 22 7.14 9.07 0.42
CA ALA A 22 6.65 8.42 1.62
C ALA A 22 5.59 9.27 2.32
N THR A 23 4.67 8.61 3.01
CA THR A 23 3.70 9.27 3.89
C THR A 23 3.31 8.34 5.03
N VAL A 24 2.97 8.92 6.17
CA VAL A 24 2.48 8.19 7.34
C VAL A 24 0.96 8.18 7.33
N VAL A 25 0.38 7.01 7.60
CA VAL A 25 -1.06 6.78 7.78
C VAL A 25 -1.33 6.21 9.16
N SER A 26 -2.59 6.05 9.56
CA SER A 26 -2.94 5.62 10.92
C SER A 26 -2.65 4.15 11.20
N CYS A 27 -2.67 3.29 10.19
CA CYS A 27 -2.31 1.87 10.25
C CYS A 27 -2.16 1.31 8.83
N ALA A 28 -1.61 0.09 8.69
CA ALA A 28 -1.48 -0.55 7.38
C ALA A 28 -2.82 -0.76 6.68
N SER A 29 -3.87 -1.12 7.41
CA SER A 29 -5.22 -1.28 6.86
C SER A 29 -5.77 0.02 6.26
N ALA A 30 -5.54 1.16 6.93
CA ALA A 30 -5.85 2.48 6.40
C ALA A 30 -5.00 2.79 5.16
N GLY A 31 -3.75 2.34 5.14
CA GLY A 31 -2.86 2.42 3.97
C GLY A 31 -3.44 1.71 2.76
N ILE A 32 -4.01 0.50 2.91
CA ILE A 32 -4.68 -0.22 1.82
C ILE A 32 -5.88 0.60 1.31
N ALA A 33 -6.79 1.00 2.20
CA ALA A 33 -7.99 1.75 1.80
C ALA A 33 -7.65 3.06 1.11
N GLN A 34 -6.69 3.83 1.65
CA GLN A 34 -6.26 5.09 1.06
C GLN A 34 -5.50 4.90 -0.27
N SER A 35 -4.71 3.83 -0.42
CA SER A 35 -4.02 3.52 -1.67
C SER A 35 -5.00 3.13 -2.77
N VAL A 36 -6.03 2.36 -2.45
CA VAL A 36 -7.11 2.04 -3.39
C VAL A 36 -7.85 3.31 -3.79
N ALA A 37 -8.28 4.13 -2.84
CA ALA A 37 -8.93 5.40 -3.15
C ALA A 37 -8.03 6.33 -3.99
N ALA A 38 -6.74 6.36 -3.70
CA ALA A 38 -5.77 7.17 -4.42
C ALA A 38 -5.72 6.84 -5.92
N VAL A 39 -5.65 5.56 -6.27
CA VAL A 39 -5.61 5.13 -7.69
C VAL A 39 -6.93 5.33 -8.42
N LEU A 40 -8.06 5.41 -7.70
CA LEU A 40 -9.38 5.70 -8.28
C LEU A 40 -9.60 7.20 -8.44
N VAL A 41 -9.28 7.98 -7.42
CA VAL A 41 -9.52 9.42 -7.37
C VAL A 41 -8.49 10.21 -8.18
N LYS A 42 -7.23 9.81 -8.12
CA LYS A 42 -6.10 10.49 -8.79
C LYS A 42 -6.08 11.99 -8.45
N ASP A 43 -6.14 12.86 -9.47
CA ASP A 43 -6.11 14.32 -9.33
C ASP A 43 -7.51 14.96 -9.30
N SER A 44 -8.59 14.16 -9.34
CA SER A 44 -9.96 14.68 -9.33
C SER A 44 -10.38 15.19 -7.96
N ASP A 45 -10.58 16.49 -7.81
CA ASP A 45 -11.15 17.09 -6.58
C ASP A 45 -12.61 16.65 -6.38
N TRP A 46 -13.36 16.52 -7.46
CA TRP A 46 -14.73 16.02 -7.38
C TRP A 46 -14.81 14.62 -6.79
N LEU A 47 -14.02 13.68 -7.32
CA LEU A 47 -14.00 12.31 -6.80
C LEU A 47 -13.45 12.24 -5.37
N LEU A 48 -12.50 13.09 -5.02
CA LEU A 48 -11.96 13.15 -3.67
C LEU A 48 -13.05 13.38 -2.62
N GLU A 49 -13.99 14.26 -2.91
CA GLU A 49 -15.08 14.63 -2.01
C GLU A 49 -16.31 13.71 -2.17
N ASN A 50 -16.52 13.14 -3.36
CA ASN A 50 -17.74 12.43 -3.74
C ASN A 50 -17.54 10.95 -4.08
N LEU A 51 -16.41 10.34 -3.68
CA LEU A 51 -16.12 8.94 -3.93
C LEU A 51 -17.23 7.99 -3.45
N HIS A 52 -17.83 8.30 -2.31
CA HIS A 52 -18.87 7.49 -1.65
C HIS A 52 -20.22 7.46 -2.39
N VAL A 53 -20.46 8.38 -3.31
CA VAL A 53 -21.74 8.49 -4.05
C VAL A 53 -21.55 8.45 -5.58
N THR A 54 -20.31 8.52 -6.07
CA THR A 54 -20.03 8.56 -7.50
C THR A 54 -19.74 7.16 -8.02
N PRO A 55 -20.53 6.61 -8.94
CA PRO A 55 -20.21 5.35 -9.59
C PRO A 55 -18.90 5.48 -10.39
N ILE A 56 -17.97 4.57 -10.15
CA ILE A 56 -16.70 4.49 -10.87
C ILE A 56 -16.72 3.18 -11.68
N GLU A 57 -16.65 3.27 -12.99
CA GLU A 57 -16.61 2.09 -13.85
C GLU A 57 -15.30 1.31 -13.70
N ASN A 58 -14.18 2.03 -13.66
CA ASN A 58 -12.85 1.44 -13.59
C ASN A 58 -12.39 1.37 -12.13
N ASN A 59 -13.02 0.53 -11.33
CA ASN A 59 -12.75 0.38 -9.89
C ASN A 59 -12.34 -1.04 -9.49
N GLU A 60 -12.06 -1.93 -10.44
CA GLU A 60 -11.64 -3.28 -10.13
C GLU A 60 -10.21 -3.30 -9.60
N ILE A 61 -10.03 -3.97 -8.47
CA ILE A 61 -8.73 -4.23 -7.85
C ILE A 61 -8.49 -5.73 -7.92
N VAL A 62 -7.53 -6.13 -8.73
CA VAL A 62 -7.19 -7.54 -8.94
C VAL A 62 -6.17 -7.98 -7.91
N LEU A 63 -6.40 -9.12 -7.26
CA LEU A 63 -5.44 -9.76 -6.38
C LEU A 63 -5.50 -11.29 -6.50
N PRO A 64 -4.42 -12.01 -6.17
CA PRO A 64 -4.49 -13.47 -6.03
C PRO A 64 -5.56 -13.87 -5.01
N LYS A 65 -6.39 -14.86 -5.35
CA LYS A 65 -7.46 -15.32 -4.45
C LYS A 65 -6.95 -15.71 -3.06
N GLY A 66 -5.80 -16.36 -2.99
CA GLY A 66 -5.14 -16.72 -1.73
C GLY A 66 -4.65 -15.53 -0.90
N HIS A 67 -4.67 -14.32 -1.43
CA HIS A 67 -4.34 -13.07 -0.74
C HIS A 67 -5.56 -12.36 -0.14
N ASN A 68 -6.78 -12.82 -0.44
CA ASN A 68 -7.99 -12.29 0.19
C ASN A 68 -8.19 -12.95 1.56
N VAL A 69 -7.27 -12.64 2.46
CA VAL A 69 -7.22 -13.21 3.82
C VAL A 69 -7.94 -12.32 4.83
N ASN A 70 -8.25 -12.91 5.99
CA ASN A 70 -8.70 -12.18 7.17
C ASN A 70 -7.53 -12.06 8.16
N PHE A 71 -7.06 -10.83 8.36
CA PHE A 71 -5.96 -10.49 9.28
C PHE A 71 -6.45 -9.83 10.58
N GLY A 72 -7.72 -10.01 10.92
CA GLY A 72 -8.50 -9.31 11.95
C GLY A 72 -9.66 -8.52 11.32
N ALA A 73 -9.56 -8.25 10.02
CA ALA A 73 -10.60 -7.81 9.10
C ALA A 73 -10.31 -8.38 7.71
N PRO A 74 -11.30 -8.62 6.85
CA PRO A 74 -11.05 -9.07 5.48
C PRO A 74 -10.34 -8.01 4.64
N VAL A 75 -9.36 -8.42 3.83
CA VAL A 75 -8.71 -7.52 2.85
C VAL A 75 -9.75 -6.86 1.95
N GLY A 76 -10.76 -7.61 1.51
CA GLY A 76 -11.85 -7.08 0.67
C GLY A 76 -12.60 -5.92 1.30
N THR A 77 -12.72 -5.87 2.63
CA THR A 77 -13.32 -4.73 3.33
C THR A 77 -12.50 -3.46 3.14
N MET A 78 -11.16 -3.55 3.22
CA MET A 78 -10.28 -2.39 3.03
C MET A 78 -10.32 -1.90 1.59
N VAL A 79 -10.39 -2.80 0.62
CA VAL A 79 -10.56 -2.47 -0.80
C VAL A 79 -11.88 -1.75 -1.02
N ALA A 80 -12.98 -2.26 -0.45
CA ALA A 80 -14.31 -1.65 -0.57
C ALA A 80 -14.39 -0.26 0.09
N LEU A 81 -13.76 -0.07 1.26
CA LEU A 81 -13.66 1.24 1.91
C LEU A 81 -12.95 2.27 1.03
N GLY A 82 -12.00 1.85 0.22
CA GLY A 82 -11.34 2.69 -0.77
C GLY A 82 -12.14 2.93 -2.05
N GLY A 83 -13.35 2.36 -2.17
CA GLY A 83 -14.20 2.45 -3.36
C GLY A 83 -13.90 1.40 -4.43
N GLY A 84 -12.98 0.47 -4.16
CA GLY A 84 -12.59 -0.59 -5.07
C GLY A 84 -13.54 -1.78 -5.05
N LYS A 85 -13.62 -2.48 -6.18
CA LYS A 85 -14.29 -3.78 -6.33
C LYS A 85 -13.22 -4.86 -6.43
N LEU A 86 -13.22 -5.77 -5.48
CA LEU A 86 -12.27 -6.87 -5.45
C LEU A 86 -12.53 -7.86 -6.61
N VAL A 87 -11.46 -8.23 -7.32
CA VAL A 87 -11.46 -9.27 -8.35
C VAL A 87 -10.36 -10.29 -8.01
N GLU A 88 -10.76 -11.52 -7.75
CA GLU A 88 -9.85 -12.59 -7.37
C GLU A 88 -9.28 -13.30 -8.60
N ALA A 89 -7.97 -13.54 -8.61
CA ALA A 89 -7.24 -14.25 -9.65
C ALA A 89 -6.69 -15.58 -9.13
N GLY A 90 -6.67 -16.60 -9.98
CA GLY A 90 -6.15 -17.92 -9.63
C GLY A 90 -7.02 -18.66 -8.60
N TYR A 91 -6.36 -19.42 -7.74
CA TYR A 91 -6.98 -20.27 -6.72
C TYR A 91 -6.51 -19.87 -5.31
N ALA A 92 -7.14 -20.45 -4.29
CA ALA A 92 -6.78 -20.15 -2.90
C ALA A 92 -5.33 -20.50 -2.55
N ASN A 93 -4.76 -21.52 -3.20
CA ASN A 93 -3.43 -22.06 -2.94
C ASN A 93 -2.41 -21.78 -4.03
N GLU A 94 -2.81 -21.19 -5.16
CA GLU A 94 -1.91 -20.90 -6.28
C GLU A 94 -2.41 -19.74 -7.14
N CYS A 95 -1.48 -18.97 -7.66
CA CYS A 95 -1.73 -17.97 -8.69
C CYS A 95 -0.46 -17.76 -9.50
N SER A 96 -0.52 -18.02 -10.79
CA SER A 96 0.55 -17.72 -11.73
C SER A 96 0.42 -16.30 -12.29
N ALA A 97 1.50 -15.82 -12.94
CA ALA A 97 1.47 -14.54 -13.65
C ALA A 97 0.38 -14.52 -14.75
N ASP A 98 0.19 -15.63 -15.46
CA ASP A 98 -0.84 -15.74 -16.50
C ASP A 98 -2.26 -15.71 -15.91
N GLN A 99 -2.47 -16.35 -14.78
CA GLN A 99 -3.76 -16.30 -14.08
C GLN A 99 -4.06 -14.89 -13.55
N LEU A 100 -3.05 -14.19 -13.03
CA LEU A 100 -3.20 -12.79 -12.62
C LEU A 100 -3.55 -11.90 -13.83
N ALA A 101 -2.83 -12.05 -14.92
CA ALA A 101 -3.07 -11.30 -16.17
C ALA A 101 -4.47 -11.57 -16.73
N ALA A 102 -4.93 -12.82 -16.71
CA ALA A 102 -6.24 -13.21 -17.21
C ALA A 102 -7.41 -12.58 -16.43
N ALA A 103 -7.21 -12.17 -15.19
CA ALA A 103 -8.22 -11.49 -14.38
C ALA A 103 -8.33 -9.98 -14.67
N ILE A 104 -7.38 -9.42 -15.41
CA ILE A 104 -7.35 -7.99 -15.76
C ILE A 104 -8.37 -7.71 -16.86
N THR A 105 -9.16 -6.67 -16.66
CA THR A 105 -10.17 -6.17 -17.62
C THR A 105 -9.93 -4.68 -17.91
N PRO A 106 -10.63 -4.07 -18.87
CA PRO A 106 -10.59 -2.62 -19.07
C PRO A 106 -11.05 -1.80 -17.85
N ARG A 107 -11.70 -2.42 -16.87
CA ARG A 107 -12.16 -1.79 -15.63
C ARG A 107 -11.18 -1.94 -14.48
N THR A 108 -10.08 -2.63 -14.66
CA THR A 108 -9.04 -2.78 -13.62
C THR A 108 -8.33 -1.46 -13.39
N ALA A 109 -8.28 -1.04 -12.14
CA ALA A 109 -7.59 0.19 -11.70
C ALA A 109 -6.21 -0.08 -11.11
N ALA A 110 -6.00 -1.22 -10.47
CA ALA A 110 -4.74 -1.59 -9.83
C ALA A 110 -4.66 -3.11 -9.59
N ILE A 111 -3.43 -3.57 -9.35
CA ILE A 111 -3.16 -4.89 -8.78
C ILE A 111 -2.77 -4.70 -7.32
N LEU A 112 -3.35 -5.53 -6.43
CA LEU A 112 -3.02 -5.59 -5.01
C LEU A 112 -2.35 -6.93 -4.71
N TYR A 113 -1.22 -6.90 -4.01
CA TYR A 113 -0.47 -8.07 -3.57
C TYR A 113 -0.32 -8.02 -2.05
N ILE A 114 -0.70 -9.11 -1.35
CA ILE A 114 -0.56 -9.19 0.10
C ILE A 114 0.63 -10.09 0.43
N LYS A 115 1.71 -9.50 0.93
CA LYS A 115 2.85 -10.22 1.45
C LYS A 115 2.65 -10.44 2.95
N SER A 116 2.17 -11.62 3.30
CA SER A 116 1.83 -11.96 4.69
C SER A 116 2.00 -13.46 4.95
N HIS A 117 2.33 -13.80 6.19
CA HIS A 117 2.34 -15.18 6.67
C HIS A 117 0.93 -15.81 6.74
N HIS A 118 -0.13 -15.02 6.65
CA HIS A 118 -1.51 -15.52 6.52
C HIS A 118 -1.79 -16.11 5.13
N CYS A 119 -1.01 -15.74 4.13
CA CYS A 119 -1.18 -16.22 2.76
C CYS A 119 -0.43 -17.53 2.54
N VAL A 120 -1.02 -18.43 1.74
CA VAL A 120 -0.32 -19.60 1.22
C VAL A 120 0.73 -19.11 0.22
N GLN A 121 2.00 -19.45 0.45
CA GLN A 121 3.12 -18.99 -0.38
C GLN A 121 3.48 -19.97 -1.50
N LYS A 122 3.17 -21.26 -1.33
CA LYS A 122 3.46 -22.29 -2.32
C LYS A 122 2.65 -22.04 -3.60
N SER A 123 3.32 -22.05 -4.75
CA SER A 123 2.70 -21.84 -6.06
C SER A 123 2.07 -20.45 -6.26
N MET A 124 2.50 -19.46 -5.49
CA MET A 124 2.15 -18.07 -5.70
C MET A 124 3.22 -17.34 -6.52
N LEU A 125 2.79 -16.48 -7.44
CA LEU A 125 3.70 -15.59 -8.15
C LEU A 125 4.43 -14.68 -7.15
N SER A 126 5.65 -14.28 -7.49
CA SER A 126 6.41 -13.32 -6.68
C SER A 126 5.95 -11.87 -6.92
N VAL A 127 6.41 -10.95 -6.04
CA VAL A 127 6.17 -9.51 -6.24
C VAL A 127 6.75 -9.03 -7.56
N GLU A 128 7.94 -9.50 -7.94
CA GLU A 128 8.60 -9.18 -9.21
C GLU A 128 7.74 -9.62 -10.41
N GLN A 129 7.17 -10.83 -10.35
CA GLN A 129 6.29 -11.34 -11.40
C GLN A 129 5.00 -10.52 -11.48
N ALA A 130 4.41 -10.14 -10.34
CA ALA A 130 3.26 -9.25 -10.30
C ALA A 130 3.59 -7.87 -10.87
N ALA A 131 4.78 -7.32 -10.59
CA ALA A 131 5.25 -6.06 -11.15
C ALA A 131 5.42 -6.13 -12.68
N VAL A 132 5.88 -7.26 -13.22
CA VAL A 132 5.96 -7.46 -14.68
C VAL A 132 4.56 -7.45 -15.30
N VAL A 133 3.59 -8.14 -14.69
CA VAL A 133 2.19 -8.13 -15.16
C VAL A 133 1.61 -6.73 -15.10
N ALA A 134 1.78 -6.02 -14.00
CA ALA A 134 1.30 -4.66 -13.82
C ALA A 134 1.83 -3.71 -14.92
N ARG A 135 3.14 -3.73 -15.18
CA ARG A 135 3.77 -2.92 -16.24
C ARG A 135 3.24 -3.24 -17.62
N LYS A 136 3.04 -4.52 -17.95
CA LYS A 136 2.49 -4.93 -19.25
C LYS A 136 1.08 -4.39 -19.50
N HIS A 137 0.32 -4.15 -18.46
CA HIS A 137 -1.06 -3.67 -18.52
C HIS A 137 -1.21 -2.20 -18.14
N ASP A 138 -0.10 -1.48 -17.93
CA ASP A 138 -0.09 -0.07 -17.51
C ASP A 138 -0.92 0.17 -16.22
N LEU A 139 -0.78 -0.74 -15.26
CA LEU A 139 -1.48 -0.69 -13.98
C LEU A 139 -0.50 -0.49 -12.83
N PRO A 140 -0.88 0.26 -11.78
CA PRO A 140 -0.09 0.31 -10.56
C PRO A 140 -0.16 -1.00 -9.78
N LEU A 141 0.96 -1.37 -9.16
CA LEU A 141 1.06 -2.46 -8.19
C LEU A 141 1.14 -1.89 -6.79
N ILE A 142 0.18 -2.26 -5.95
CA ILE A 142 0.13 -1.96 -4.53
C ILE A 142 0.52 -3.23 -3.77
N VAL A 143 1.54 -3.16 -2.91
CA VAL A 143 1.98 -4.28 -2.08
C VAL A 143 1.70 -3.96 -0.61
N ASP A 144 0.90 -4.77 0.06
CA ASP A 144 0.79 -4.77 1.50
C ASP A 144 1.86 -5.70 2.10
N ALA A 145 2.84 -5.11 2.75
CA ALA A 145 3.96 -5.74 3.41
C ALA A 145 3.96 -5.42 4.92
N ALA A 146 2.79 -5.40 5.54
CA ALA A 146 2.56 -4.84 6.87
C ALA A 146 3.51 -5.40 7.96
N ALA A 147 3.91 -6.66 7.88
CA ALA A 147 4.74 -7.33 8.88
C ALA A 147 6.16 -7.61 8.40
N GLU A 148 6.50 -7.20 7.19
CA GLU A 148 7.81 -7.50 6.60
C GLU A 148 8.90 -6.59 7.20
N GLU A 149 10.08 -7.17 7.32
CA GLU A 149 11.25 -6.51 7.92
C GLU A 149 12.03 -5.67 6.91
N ASP A 150 12.09 -6.10 5.65
CA ASP A 150 12.82 -5.39 4.59
C ASP A 150 11.98 -4.25 4.03
N LEU A 151 12.41 -3.01 4.29
CA LEU A 151 11.74 -1.79 3.84
C LEU A 151 12.11 -1.36 2.41
N HIS A 152 12.94 -2.12 1.69
CA HIS A 152 13.47 -1.75 0.37
C HIS A 152 13.06 -2.73 -0.74
N THR A 153 12.99 -4.01 -0.41
CA THR A 153 12.91 -5.09 -1.41
C THR A 153 11.69 -4.95 -2.32
N TYR A 154 10.50 -4.66 -1.79
CA TYR A 154 9.28 -4.64 -2.60
C TYR A 154 9.19 -3.43 -3.52
N TYR A 155 9.66 -2.28 -3.06
CA TYR A 155 9.78 -1.10 -3.92
C TYR A 155 10.79 -1.34 -5.05
N ARG A 156 11.95 -1.91 -4.74
CA ARG A 156 12.98 -2.27 -5.73
C ARG A 156 12.52 -3.35 -6.70
N SER A 157 11.64 -4.24 -6.28
CA SER A 157 11.01 -5.26 -7.13
C SER A 157 9.99 -4.68 -8.12
N GLY A 158 9.65 -3.40 -8.00
CA GLY A 158 8.82 -2.68 -8.95
C GLY A 158 7.41 -2.38 -8.47
N ALA A 159 7.12 -2.50 -7.17
CA ALA A 159 5.87 -2.00 -6.60
C ALA A 159 5.79 -0.47 -6.72
N ASP A 160 4.62 0.04 -7.05
CA ASP A 160 4.36 1.48 -7.15
C ASP A 160 4.01 2.09 -5.79
N LEU A 161 3.35 1.31 -4.92
CA LEU A 161 3.10 1.62 -3.52
C LEU A 161 3.40 0.38 -2.67
N VAL A 162 4.04 0.58 -1.53
CA VAL A 162 4.28 -0.46 -0.51
C VAL A 162 3.83 0.05 0.84
N ILE A 163 3.10 -0.79 1.58
CA ILE A 163 2.47 -0.45 2.84
C ILE A 163 3.09 -1.29 3.96
N TYR A 164 3.54 -0.64 5.04
CA TYR A 164 4.06 -1.29 6.24
C TYR A 164 3.25 -0.88 7.47
N SER A 165 3.17 -1.77 8.45
CA SER A 165 2.68 -1.41 9.79
C SER A 165 3.81 -0.82 10.61
N GLY A 166 3.59 0.34 11.20
CA GLY A 166 4.57 0.95 12.10
C GLY A 166 4.72 0.22 13.43
N ALA A 167 3.70 -0.53 13.85
CA ALA A 167 3.66 -1.23 15.14
C ALA A 167 4.07 -2.71 15.08
N LYS A 168 4.57 -3.18 13.92
CA LYS A 168 5.06 -4.56 13.74
C LYS A 168 6.58 -4.57 13.72
N ALA A 169 7.22 -4.99 12.63
CA ALA A 169 8.68 -5.09 12.52
C ALA A 169 9.43 -3.79 12.88
N ILE A 170 8.86 -2.63 12.59
CA ILE A 170 9.47 -1.33 12.89
C ILE A 170 9.42 -1.00 14.40
N GLU A 171 8.55 -1.67 15.18
CA GLU A 171 8.38 -1.47 16.63
C GLU A 171 8.03 -0.03 17.04
N GLY A 172 7.36 0.70 16.17
CA GLY A 172 6.86 2.05 16.42
C GLY A 172 5.45 2.07 17.04
N PRO A 173 4.86 3.27 17.21
CA PRO A 173 3.49 3.41 17.64
C PRO A 173 2.51 2.88 16.59
N THR A 174 1.23 2.70 16.97
CA THR A 174 0.17 2.38 16.03
C THR A 174 0.15 3.42 14.89
N SER A 175 0.56 2.99 13.72
CA SER A 175 0.75 3.80 12.53
C SER A 175 0.97 2.89 11.32
N GLY A 176 0.95 3.47 10.13
CA GLY A 176 1.31 2.81 8.88
C GLY A 176 2.25 3.69 8.08
N LEU A 177 3.11 3.06 7.31
CA LEU A 177 3.99 3.70 6.36
C LEU A 177 3.56 3.32 4.94
N VAL A 178 3.39 4.31 4.08
CA VAL A 178 3.20 4.11 2.64
C VAL A 178 4.39 4.73 1.92
N ILE A 179 5.12 3.92 1.17
CA ILE A 179 6.24 4.37 0.32
C ILE A 179 5.95 4.03 -1.14
N GLY A 180 6.56 4.73 -2.05
CA GLY A 180 6.42 4.43 -3.46
C GLY A 180 6.83 5.55 -4.38
N LYS A 181 6.32 5.50 -5.61
CA LYS A 181 6.53 6.53 -6.60
C LYS A 181 5.81 7.82 -6.22
N THR A 182 6.44 8.96 -6.48
CA THR A 182 5.96 10.29 -6.09
C THR A 182 4.49 10.50 -6.44
N GLN A 183 4.09 10.22 -7.66
CA GLN A 183 2.71 10.45 -8.12
C GLN A 183 1.68 9.71 -7.25
N TYR A 184 1.90 8.44 -6.98
CA TYR A 184 0.96 7.62 -6.21
C TYR A 184 0.95 8.02 -4.73
N VAL A 185 2.10 8.32 -4.16
CA VAL A 185 2.19 8.80 -2.77
C VAL A 185 1.47 10.15 -2.60
N GLU A 186 1.59 11.07 -3.55
CA GLU A 186 0.85 12.33 -3.52
C GLU A 186 -0.68 12.10 -3.59
N TRP A 187 -1.15 11.15 -4.40
CA TRP A 187 -2.56 10.77 -4.43
C TRP A 187 -3.03 10.15 -3.11
N VAL A 188 -2.18 9.38 -2.42
CA VAL A 188 -2.47 8.88 -1.06
C VAL A 188 -2.58 10.04 -0.06
N LYS A 189 -1.66 11.00 -0.08
CA LYS A 189 -1.70 12.18 0.79
C LYS A 189 -2.97 13.00 0.60
N ARG A 190 -3.46 13.12 -0.62
CA ARG A 190 -4.72 13.82 -0.93
C ARG A 190 -5.92 13.22 -0.19
N GLN A 191 -5.88 11.92 0.12
CA GLN A 191 -6.99 11.25 0.81
C GLN A 191 -7.26 11.80 2.22
N THR A 192 -6.37 12.60 2.79
CA THR A 192 -6.64 13.34 4.04
C THR A 192 -7.82 14.32 3.93
N ALA A 193 -8.15 14.74 2.72
CA ALA A 193 -9.33 15.53 2.40
C ALA A 193 -10.52 14.71 1.85
N GLY A 194 -10.34 13.40 1.70
CA GLY A 194 -11.36 12.43 1.31
C GLY A 194 -11.58 11.38 2.39
N ILE A 195 -11.60 10.10 2.01
CA ILE A 195 -11.85 8.99 2.95
C ILE A 195 -10.83 8.90 4.09
N GLY A 196 -9.60 9.32 3.84
CA GLY A 196 -8.53 9.34 4.85
C GLY A 196 -8.83 10.27 6.04
N ARG A 197 -9.81 11.17 5.91
CA ARG A 197 -10.23 12.02 7.03
C ARG A 197 -10.83 11.21 8.18
N ALA A 198 -11.54 10.12 7.89
CA ALA A 198 -12.11 9.23 8.90
C ALA A 198 -11.06 8.33 9.58
N MET A 199 -9.87 8.19 8.98
CA MET A 199 -8.75 7.37 9.46
C MET A 199 -7.47 8.20 9.62
N LYS A 200 -7.63 9.43 10.15
CA LYS A 200 -6.55 10.41 10.31
C LYS A 200 -5.48 9.92 11.28
N VAL A 201 -4.21 10.07 10.89
CA VAL A 201 -3.07 9.91 11.79
C VAL A 201 -2.80 11.20 12.57
N GLY A 202 -2.48 11.09 13.85
CA GLY A 202 -2.09 12.22 14.70
C GLY A 202 -0.61 12.60 14.52
N LYS A 203 -0.24 13.78 15.04
CA LYS A 203 1.15 14.27 15.02
C LYS A 203 2.10 13.32 15.75
N GLU A 204 1.64 12.76 16.86
CA GLU A 204 2.35 11.79 17.67
C GLU A 204 2.66 10.50 16.88
N GLY A 205 1.71 10.00 16.10
CA GLY A 205 1.91 8.86 15.22
C GLY A 205 2.91 9.14 14.10
N ILE A 206 2.84 10.33 13.50
CA ILE A 206 3.77 10.75 12.43
C ILE A 206 5.20 10.84 12.99
N LEU A 207 5.40 11.56 14.06
CA LEU A 207 6.73 11.74 14.66
C LEU A 207 7.26 10.45 15.27
N GLY A 208 6.41 9.70 15.98
CA GLY A 208 6.78 8.44 16.59
C GLY A 208 7.21 7.40 15.56
N LEU A 209 6.50 7.28 14.45
CA LEU A 209 6.91 6.37 13.36
C LEU A 209 8.21 6.85 12.70
N THR A 210 8.37 8.14 12.46
CA THR A 210 9.60 8.67 11.87
C THR A 210 10.82 8.33 12.74
N CYS A 211 10.72 8.53 14.05
CA CYS A 211 11.76 8.18 15.01
C CYS A 211 12.02 6.66 15.04
N ALA A 212 10.96 5.85 15.04
CA ALA A 212 11.08 4.39 15.02
C ALA A 212 11.80 3.87 13.77
N ILE A 213 11.56 4.46 12.60
CA ILE A 213 12.26 4.12 11.35
C ILE A 213 13.76 4.43 11.45
N GLU A 214 14.13 5.58 12.02
CA GLU A 214 15.55 5.93 12.24
C GLU A 214 16.24 4.89 13.13
N HIS A 215 15.62 4.52 14.24
CA HIS A 215 16.14 3.49 15.14
C HIS A 215 16.26 2.14 14.45
N TYR A 216 15.22 1.74 13.73
CA TYR A 216 15.18 0.47 13.02
C TYR A 216 16.32 0.34 12.00
N LEU A 217 16.56 1.38 11.19
CA LEU A 217 17.63 1.40 10.20
C LEU A 217 19.02 1.44 10.82
N THR A 218 19.18 2.03 12.02
CA THR A 218 20.44 2.05 12.73
C THR A 218 20.75 0.67 13.32
N ALA A 219 19.78 0.05 13.99
CA ALA A 219 19.93 -1.28 14.58
C ALA A 219 20.21 -2.36 13.54
N THR A 220 19.54 -2.32 12.37
CA THR A 220 19.80 -3.27 11.29
C THR A 220 21.18 -3.12 10.65
N LYS A 221 21.75 -1.92 10.63
CA LYS A 221 23.12 -1.71 10.16
C LYS A 221 24.15 -2.27 11.14
N GLU A 222 23.93 -2.15 12.45
CA GLU A 222 24.80 -2.67 13.50
C GLU A 222 24.78 -4.20 13.52
N SER A 223 23.61 -4.84 13.37
CA SER A 223 23.47 -6.29 13.33
C SER A 223 23.99 -6.95 12.05
N GLY A 224 24.13 -6.20 10.96
CA GLY A 224 24.69 -6.69 9.69
C GLY A 224 26.20 -6.49 9.56
N ALA A 225 26.86 -5.93 10.57
CA ALA A 225 28.30 -5.69 10.62
C ALA A 225 29.08 -6.80 11.39
N GLU A 226 28.39 -7.84 11.87
CA GLU A 226 28.97 -9.06 12.42
C GLU A 226 28.97 -10.17 11.34
#